data_090b0befa6b734585acbf440f4c41e9b
#
_entry.id   090b0befa6b734585acbf440f4c41e9b
#
_cell.length_a   1.000
_cell.length_b   1.000
_cell.length_c   1.000
_cell.angle_alpha   90.00
_cell.angle_beta   90.00
_cell.angle_gamma   90.00
#
_symmetry.space_group_name_H-M   'P 1'
#
loop_
_entity.id
_entity.type
_entity.pdbx_description
1 polymer ?
#
loop_
_entity_poly.entity_id
_entity_poly.type
_entity_poly.pdbx_seq_one_letter_code
_entity_poly.pdbx_strand_id
1 'polypeptide(L)'
;MQKKVPYVAQLGNMDCSIACMTMLFRYYGLDVDIVDVGQVVHIGRDGVNLTQLKQATQQFGFKCTAYRYNKQKNILDSNLPAVVYSGSHLAVIGSKTVLGQYILLDPIKGKSIVNFEQIHDTFSDILITIRPEKRIKRKKCKPKLKVAINYKLVAGIISLMLLIQALTLSIPLVEQALIDSITQSQSLLNSAYILVGCIVIAGLYFFLSIARQKLMLRLDISFVKEIMTKMLKKLFDIDPSFFEWHAVGEIVNRFSNVQAINNIIINTFSQVAVQIITSTICLVTMFVYSPSLSVITIAIGTIELVLLLGINKKNREDTSKYIADQSNMQGLLAEAIGNIIEIRCMGMEKAIYKNLTNQFLDELESFRKKSNTGNQMLAISSTITLIFPLISNGVQGVQTRLKRKDRFESK
;
A
#
# COMPACT_ATOMS: atom_id res chain seq x y z
N MET A 1 22.92 -9.59 -14.77
CA MET A 1 22.12 -9.42 -13.55
C MET A 1 21.24 -10.65 -13.36
N GLN A 2 21.40 -11.38 -12.27
CA GLN A 2 20.50 -12.50 -11.95
C GLN A 2 19.10 -11.94 -11.66
N LYS A 3 18.09 -12.51 -12.33
CA LYS A 3 16.69 -12.15 -12.14
C LYS A 3 16.28 -12.47 -10.71
N LYS A 4 15.74 -11.51 -9.95
CA LYS A 4 15.30 -11.73 -8.57
C LYS A 4 13.96 -12.46 -8.56
N VAL A 5 13.79 -13.44 -7.66
CA VAL A 5 12.49 -14.08 -7.43
C VAL A 5 11.57 -13.07 -6.75
N PRO A 6 10.37 -12.80 -7.28
CA PRO A 6 9.40 -11.91 -6.62
C PRO A 6 8.84 -12.59 -5.37
N TYR A 7 8.79 -11.87 -4.27
CA TYR A 7 8.19 -12.35 -3.03
C TYR A 7 6.65 -12.34 -3.12
N VAL A 8 6.02 -13.41 -2.65
CA VAL A 8 4.57 -13.53 -2.50
C VAL A 8 4.30 -14.10 -1.11
N ALA A 9 3.56 -13.35 -0.29
CA ALA A 9 3.11 -13.81 1.02
C ALA A 9 1.97 -14.83 0.85
N GLN A 10 1.86 -15.79 1.78
CA GLN A 10 0.71 -16.68 1.86
C GLN A 10 -0.54 -15.91 2.28
N LEU A 11 -1.71 -16.40 1.89
CA LEU A 11 -3.00 -15.79 2.23
C LEU A 11 -3.67 -16.47 3.43
N GLY A 12 -3.44 -17.76 3.60
CA GLY A 12 -3.97 -18.58 4.70
C GLY A 12 -2.87 -19.45 5.30
N ASN A 13 -3.13 -20.10 6.43
CA ASN A 13 -2.15 -20.87 7.18
C ASN A 13 -1.55 -22.07 6.42
N MET A 14 -2.25 -22.61 5.42
CA MET A 14 -1.83 -23.79 4.64
C MET A 14 -1.36 -23.46 3.22
N ASP A 15 -1.27 -22.17 2.86
CA ASP A 15 -1.02 -21.70 1.50
C ASP A 15 0.48 -21.55 1.16
N CYS A 16 1.40 -21.97 2.03
CA CYS A 16 2.84 -21.82 1.80
C CYS A 16 3.30 -22.46 0.48
N SER A 17 2.73 -23.61 0.11
CA SER A 17 3.03 -24.31 -1.15
C SER A 17 2.57 -23.51 -2.38
N ILE A 18 1.36 -22.93 -2.33
CA ILE A 18 0.80 -22.10 -3.39
C ILE A 18 1.62 -20.82 -3.55
N ALA A 19 2.01 -20.18 -2.44
CA ALA A 19 2.84 -19.00 -2.45
C ALA A 19 4.22 -19.28 -3.09
N CYS A 20 4.86 -20.42 -2.71
CA CYS A 20 6.13 -20.85 -3.28
C CYS A 20 6.01 -21.13 -4.79
N MET A 21 4.97 -21.82 -5.23
CA MET A 21 4.69 -22.06 -6.65
C MET A 21 4.51 -20.74 -7.41
N THR A 22 3.69 -19.82 -6.86
CA THR A 22 3.43 -18.51 -7.46
C THR A 22 4.71 -17.69 -7.62
N MET A 23 5.60 -17.69 -6.60
CA MET A 23 6.90 -17.04 -6.68
C MET A 23 7.75 -17.58 -7.84
N LEU A 24 7.80 -18.90 -8.01
CA LEU A 24 8.56 -19.53 -9.07
C LEU A 24 7.93 -19.34 -10.46
N PHE A 25 6.62 -19.43 -10.59
CA PHE A 25 5.91 -19.14 -11.83
C PHE A 25 6.17 -17.71 -12.33
N ARG A 26 6.07 -16.72 -11.42
CA ARG A 26 6.39 -15.32 -11.72
C ARG A 26 7.87 -15.12 -12.08
N TYR A 27 8.78 -15.85 -11.43
CA TYR A 27 10.20 -15.82 -11.76
C TYR A 27 10.45 -16.24 -13.21
N TYR A 28 9.79 -17.30 -13.66
CA TYR A 28 9.91 -17.80 -15.04
C TYR A 28 9.06 -17.03 -16.05
N GLY A 29 8.28 -16.03 -15.62
CA GLY A 29 7.56 -15.09 -16.50
C GLY A 29 6.09 -15.39 -16.71
N LEU A 30 5.53 -16.37 -16.01
CA LEU A 30 4.09 -16.58 -15.91
C LEU A 30 3.52 -15.68 -14.82
N ASP A 31 2.80 -14.63 -15.22
CA ASP A 31 2.19 -13.66 -14.28
C ASP A 31 0.82 -14.19 -13.84
N VAL A 32 0.82 -15.02 -12.80
CA VAL A 32 -0.37 -15.61 -12.19
C VAL A 32 -0.56 -15.06 -10.78
N ASP A 33 -1.81 -15.00 -10.35
CA ASP A 33 -2.12 -14.65 -8.97
C ASP A 33 -2.12 -15.89 -8.07
N ILE A 34 -1.83 -15.71 -6.78
CA ILE A 34 -1.84 -16.78 -5.78
C ILE A 34 -3.20 -17.50 -5.73
N VAL A 35 -4.28 -16.74 -5.95
CA VAL A 35 -5.66 -17.27 -5.99
C VAL A 35 -5.88 -18.18 -7.20
N ASP A 36 -5.33 -17.82 -8.38
CA ASP A 36 -5.45 -18.64 -9.60
C ASP A 36 -4.71 -19.97 -9.43
N VAL A 37 -3.57 -19.94 -8.73
CA VAL A 37 -2.80 -21.16 -8.42
C VAL A 37 -3.54 -22.01 -7.40
N GLY A 38 -4.15 -21.39 -6.37
CA GLY A 38 -4.89 -22.07 -5.34
C GLY A 38 -6.14 -22.80 -5.85
N GLN A 39 -6.80 -22.31 -6.91
CA GLN A 39 -7.95 -22.99 -7.53
C GLN A 39 -7.59 -24.29 -8.22
N VAL A 40 -6.34 -24.46 -8.63
CA VAL A 40 -5.85 -25.65 -9.33
C VAL A 40 -5.25 -26.67 -8.35
N VAL A 41 -4.74 -26.18 -7.23
CA VAL A 41 -4.12 -27.02 -6.18
C VAL A 41 -5.19 -27.41 -5.18
N HIS A 42 -5.60 -28.68 -5.21
CA HIS A 42 -6.47 -29.20 -4.15
C HIS A 42 -5.66 -29.39 -2.87
N ILE A 43 -5.77 -28.46 -1.94
CA ILE A 43 -5.06 -28.50 -0.66
C ILE A 43 -5.78 -29.50 0.26
N GLY A 44 -5.04 -30.44 0.84
CA GLY A 44 -5.52 -31.32 1.90
C GLY A 44 -5.41 -30.68 3.29
N ARG A 45 -6.09 -31.21 4.31
CA ARG A 45 -5.99 -30.74 5.70
C ARG A 45 -4.55 -30.65 6.22
N ASP A 46 -3.66 -31.48 5.69
CA ASP A 46 -2.24 -31.57 6.05
C ASP A 46 -1.33 -30.78 5.07
N GLY A 47 -1.92 -29.89 4.27
CA GLY A 47 -1.18 -29.14 3.22
C GLY A 47 -1.16 -29.88 1.88
N VAL A 48 -0.17 -29.57 1.04
CA VAL A 48 0.00 -30.15 -0.30
C VAL A 48 1.13 -31.17 -0.29
N ASN A 49 0.83 -32.41 -0.65
CA ASN A 49 1.87 -33.41 -0.81
C ASN A 49 2.63 -33.24 -2.14
N LEU A 50 3.81 -33.90 -2.26
CA LEU A 50 4.68 -33.76 -3.44
C LEU A 50 3.98 -34.19 -4.74
N THR A 51 3.09 -35.19 -4.69
CA THR A 51 2.34 -35.68 -5.86
C THR A 51 1.33 -34.63 -6.33
N GLN A 52 0.60 -34.03 -5.41
CA GLN A 52 -0.33 -32.92 -5.70
C GLN A 52 0.42 -31.69 -6.24
N LEU A 53 1.57 -31.35 -5.64
CA LEU A 53 2.42 -30.27 -6.11
C LEU A 53 2.89 -30.53 -7.56
N LYS A 54 3.27 -31.77 -7.88
CA LYS A 54 3.68 -32.18 -9.23
C LYS A 54 2.53 -32.08 -10.22
N GLN A 55 1.33 -32.56 -9.87
CA GLN A 55 0.16 -32.48 -10.73
C GLN A 55 -0.26 -31.03 -10.98
N ALA A 56 -0.28 -30.19 -9.95
CA ALA A 56 -0.61 -28.79 -10.08
C ALA A 56 0.41 -28.04 -10.96
N THR A 57 1.70 -28.26 -10.77
CA THR A 57 2.72 -27.61 -11.62
C THR A 57 2.61 -28.02 -13.08
N GLN A 58 2.26 -29.27 -13.37
CA GLN A 58 2.05 -29.75 -14.75
C GLN A 58 0.89 -29.04 -15.44
N GLN A 59 -0.20 -28.73 -14.72
CA GLN A 59 -1.33 -27.99 -15.31
C GLN A 59 -0.95 -26.59 -15.76
N PHE A 60 0.07 -25.97 -15.14
CA PHE A 60 0.63 -24.68 -15.54
C PHE A 60 1.77 -24.82 -16.58
N GLY A 61 2.07 -26.04 -17.04
CA GLY A 61 3.14 -26.31 -18.03
C GLY A 61 4.54 -26.28 -17.43
N PHE A 62 4.66 -26.60 -16.13
CA PHE A 62 5.93 -26.72 -15.43
C PHE A 62 6.20 -28.16 -15.00
N LYS A 63 7.47 -28.52 -15.03
CA LYS A 63 7.97 -29.79 -14.50
C LYS A 63 8.46 -29.58 -13.07
N CYS A 64 7.88 -30.33 -12.15
CA CYS A 64 8.32 -30.39 -10.76
C CYS A 64 9.22 -31.63 -10.58
N THR A 65 10.41 -31.42 -10.00
CA THR A 65 11.37 -32.50 -9.72
C THR A 65 11.90 -32.31 -8.30
N ALA A 66 11.83 -33.37 -7.52
CA ALA A 66 12.42 -33.40 -6.17
C ALA A 66 13.77 -34.12 -6.21
N TYR A 67 14.76 -33.53 -5.57
CA TYR A 67 16.10 -34.08 -5.44
C TYR A 67 16.46 -34.23 -3.96
N ARG A 68 17.15 -35.28 -3.63
CA ARG A 68 17.82 -35.38 -2.34
C ARG A 68 19.21 -34.77 -2.52
N TYR A 69 19.51 -33.63 -1.88
CA TYR A 69 20.80 -32.94 -2.10
C TYR A 69 21.87 -33.34 -1.10
N ASN A 70 21.54 -34.24 -0.15
CA ASN A 70 22.47 -34.81 0.85
C ASN A 70 23.40 -33.75 1.46
N LYS A 71 22.86 -32.54 1.69
CA LYS A 71 23.58 -31.41 2.28
C LYS A 71 24.81 -30.96 1.46
N GLN A 72 24.83 -31.23 0.16
CA GLN A 72 25.89 -30.80 -0.73
C GLN A 72 25.57 -29.41 -1.31
N LYS A 73 26.42 -28.46 -0.97
CA LYS A 73 26.28 -27.05 -1.40
C LYS A 73 26.24 -26.89 -2.92
N ASN A 74 27.03 -27.69 -3.65
CA ASN A 74 27.10 -27.63 -5.12
C ASN A 74 25.76 -28.02 -5.79
N ILE A 75 25.02 -28.97 -5.21
CA ILE A 75 23.71 -29.39 -5.73
C ILE A 75 22.68 -28.29 -5.49
N LEU A 76 22.75 -27.63 -4.33
CA LEU A 76 21.88 -26.48 -4.07
C LEU A 76 22.16 -25.33 -5.05
N ASP A 77 23.41 -24.94 -5.21
CA ASP A 77 23.82 -23.81 -6.07
C ASP A 77 23.42 -24.02 -7.55
N SER A 78 23.52 -25.27 -8.06
CA SER A 78 23.17 -25.58 -9.45
C SER A 78 21.66 -25.60 -9.74
N ASN A 79 20.84 -25.72 -8.70
CA ASN A 79 19.39 -25.88 -8.82
C ASN A 79 18.55 -24.66 -8.38
N LEU A 80 19.18 -23.52 -8.11
CA LEU A 80 18.46 -22.28 -7.77
C LEU A 80 17.72 -21.68 -8.99
N PRO A 81 16.54 -21.04 -8.78
CA PRO A 81 15.76 -21.01 -7.54
C PRO A 81 15.05 -22.34 -7.26
N ALA A 82 14.92 -22.70 -5.98
CA ALA A 82 14.34 -23.97 -5.56
C ALA A 82 13.51 -23.82 -4.28
N VAL A 83 12.58 -24.74 -4.07
CA VAL A 83 11.78 -24.84 -2.84
C VAL A 83 12.44 -25.80 -1.89
N VAL A 84 12.55 -25.42 -0.63
CA VAL A 84 13.01 -26.24 0.49
C VAL A 84 11.86 -26.52 1.45
N TYR A 85 11.92 -27.64 2.13
CA TYR A 85 10.86 -28.17 2.98
C TYR A 85 11.34 -28.37 4.42
N SER A 86 10.54 -27.93 5.37
CA SER A 86 10.77 -28.12 6.79
C SER A 86 9.52 -28.69 7.46
N GLY A 87 9.38 -30.03 7.47
CA GLY A 87 8.28 -30.74 8.14
C GLY A 87 6.88 -30.38 7.60
N SER A 88 6.36 -29.23 7.96
CA SER A 88 5.05 -28.72 7.53
C SER A 88 5.13 -27.44 6.72
N HIS A 89 6.34 -26.89 6.51
CA HIS A 89 6.49 -25.55 5.93
C HIS A 89 7.40 -25.54 4.71
N LEU A 90 7.05 -24.74 3.70
CA LEU A 90 7.80 -24.57 2.46
C LEU A 90 8.31 -23.14 2.33
N ALA A 91 9.56 -23.00 1.86
CA ALA A 91 10.16 -21.72 1.56
C ALA A 91 10.93 -21.78 0.23
N VAL A 92 11.19 -20.65 -0.41
CA VAL A 92 11.94 -20.56 -1.67
C VAL A 92 13.33 -20.00 -1.41
N ILE A 93 14.37 -20.73 -1.86
CA ILE A 93 15.71 -20.16 -1.98
C ILE A 93 15.83 -19.53 -3.37
N GLY A 94 15.90 -18.19 -3.41
CA GLY A 94 15.83 -17.43 -4.67
C GLY A 94 17.16 -17.34 -5.40
N SER A 95 18.21 -16.87 -4.73
CA SER A 95 19.53 -16.67 -5.34
C SER A 95 20.61 -16.60 -4.26
N LYS A 96 21.86 -16.77 -4.68
CA LYS A 96 23.03 -16.57 -3.83
C LYS A 96 23.52 -15.13 -3.92
N THR A 97 23.89 -14.57 -2.79
CA THR A 97 24.47 -13.21 -2.68
C THR A 97 25.97 -13.26 -3.03
N VAL A 98 26.58 -12.13 -3.36
CA VAL A 98 28.03 -12.00 -3.65
C VAL A 98 28.88 -12.49 -2.47
N LEU A 99 28.39 -12.34 -1.25
CA LEU A 99 29.04 -12.80 -0.01
C LEU A 99 28.86 -14.30 0.27
N GLY A 100 28.29 -15.09 -0.66
CA GLY A 100 28.10 -16.53 -0.51
C GLY A 100 26.88 -16.94 0.34
N GLN A 101 26.07 -16.00 0.81
CA GLN A 101 24.84 -16.23 1.55
C GLN A 101 23.66 -16.44 0.59
N TYR A 102 22.54 -16.99 1.07
CA TYR A 102 21.35 -17.27 0.28
C TYR A 102 20.19 -16.34 0.65
N ILE A 103 19.42 -15.95 -0.34
CA ILE A 103 18.17 -15.19 -0.14
C ILE A 103 17.05 -16.20 0.03
N LEU A 104 16.56 -16.33 1.26
CA LEU A 104 15.41 -17.15 1.61
C LEU A 104 14.14 -16.29 1.54
N LEU A 105 13.14 -16.79 0.84
CA LEU A 105 11.81 -16.19 0.70
C LEU A 105 10.81 -17.11 1.40
N ASP A 106 10.51 -16.78 2.64
CA ASP A 106 9.57 -17.52 3.47
C ASP A 106 8.18 -16.87 3.33
N PRO A 107 7.15 -17.60 2.91
CA PRO A 107 5.81 -17.03 2.74
C PRO A 107 5.20 -16.41 4.01
N ILE A 108 5.64 -16.86 5.21
CA ILE A 108 5.18 -16.34 6.51
C ILE A 108 6.11 -15.23 7.00
N LYS A 109 7.40 -15.53 7.11
CA LYS A 109 8.40 -14.67 7.78
C LYS A 109 8.92 -13.55 6.87
N GLY A 110 8.69 -13.64 5.57
CA GLY A 110 9.20 -12.68 4.62
C GLY A 110 10.54 -13.05 4.01
N LYS A 111 11.27 -12.04 3.55
CA LYS A 111 12.59 -12.21 2.94
C LYS A 111 13.68 -12.10 3.98
N SER A 112 14.54 -13.11 4.05
CA SER A 112 15.71 -13.16 4.93
C SER A 112 16.97 -13.54 4.16
N ILE A 113 18.13 -13.23 4.74
CA ILE A 113 19.45 -13.67 4.23
C ILE A 113 19.95 -14.70 5.22
N VAL A 114 20.27 -15.89 4.74
CA VAL A 114 20.65 -17.04 5.54
C VAL A 114 21.95 -17.67 5.04
N ASN A 115 22.72 -18.26 5.94
CA ASN A 115 23.90 -19.04 5.60
C ASN A 115 23.53 -20.48 5.25
N PHE A 116 24.42 -21.19 4.57
CA PHE A 116 24.22 -22.59 4.18
C PHE A 116 23.94 -23.50 5.40
N GLU A 117 24.64 -23.31 6.51
CA GLU A 117 24.46 -24.06 7.75
C GLU A 117 23.04 -23.90 8.31
N GLN A 118 22.52 -22.68 8.32
CA GLN A 118 21.14 -22.38 8.77
C GLN A 118 20.07 -23.06 7.91
N ILE A 119 20.31 -23.14 6.58
CA ILE A 119 19.42 -23.89 5.69
C ILE A 119 19.45 -25.37 6.02
N HIS A 120 20.65 -25.90 6.26
CA HIS A 120 20.90 -27.28 6.59
C HIS A 120 20.23 -27.71 7.91
N ASP A 121 20.25 -26.84 8.92
CA ASP A 121 19.68 -27.16 10.25
C ASP A 121 18.17 -27.00 10.29
N THR A 122 17.62 -26.06 9.47
CA THR A 122 16.20 -25.74 9.48
C THR A 122 15.38 -26.58 8.51
N PHE A 123 15.95 -26.95 7.36
CA PHE A 123 15.23 -27.62 6.28
C PHE A 123 15.71 -29.04 6.05
N SER A 124 14.80 -29.89 5.53
CA SER A 124 15.10 -31.29 5.19
C SER A 124 16.04 -31.38 3.97
N ASP A 125 16.60 -32.58 3.74
CA ASP A 125 17.50 -32.86 2.61
C ASP A 125 16.80 -32.90 1.23
N ILE A 126 15.54 -32.46 1.14
CA ILE A 126 14.74 -32.48 -0.08
C ILE A 126 14.72 -31.08 -0.68
N LEU A 127 15.16 -30.99 -1.92
CA LEU A 127 15.13 -29.80 -2.75
C LEU A 127 14.10 -30.00 -3.88
N ILE A 128 13.15 -29.13 -4.03
CA ILE A 128 12.13 -29.19 -5.07
C ILE A 128 12.38 -28.09 -6.08
N THR A 129 12.60 -28.49 -7.33
CA THR A 129 12.77 -27.56 -8.46
C THR A 129 11.50 -27.54 -9.32
N ILE A 130 11.07 -26.36 -9.71
CA ILE A 130 9.92 -26.15 -10.60
C ILE A 130 10.47 -25.37 -11.80
N ARG A 131 10.49 -26.01 -12.97
CA ARG A 131 11.04 -25.42 -14.22
C ARG A 131 10.02 -25.53 -15.34
N PRO A 132 9.92 -24.52 -16.24
CA PRO A 132 9.00 -24.59 -17.35
C PRO A 132 9.41 -25.67 -18.35
N GLU A 133 8.43 -26.46 -18.84
CA GLU A 133 8.67 -27.47 -19.91
C GLU A 133 8.83 -26.82 -21.28
N LYS A 134 8.14 -25.73 -21.53
CA LYS A 134 8.20 -24.93 -22.76
C LYS A 134 8.39 -23.46 -22.46
N ARG A 135 8.96 -22.72 -23.43
CA ARG A 135 9.16 -21.27 -23.30
C ARG A 135 7.82 -20.55 -23.10
N ILE A 136 7.58 -20.03 -21.91
CA ILE A 136 6.31 -19.38 -21.56
C ILE A 136 6.29 -17.98 -22.16
N LYS A 137 5.27 -17.68 -22.98
CA LYS A 137 4.98 -16.31 -23.41
C LYS A 137 4.41 -15.55 -22.19
N ARG A 138 4.99 -14.39 -21.86
CA ARG A 138 4.51 -13.52 -20.78
C ARG A 138 3.01 -13.22 -20.98
N LYS A 139 2.18 -13.82 -20.16
CA LYS A 139 0.75 -13.53 -20.09
C LYS A 139 0.53 -12.64 -18.88
N LYS A 140 0.27 -11.35 -19.08
CA LYS A 140 -0.12 -10.47 -17.99
C LYS A 140 -1.53 -10.84 -17.54
N CYS A 141 -1.67 -11.30 -16.33
CA CYS A 141 -2.97 -11.45 -15.69
C CYS A 141 -3.52 -10.04 -15.42
N LYS A 142 -4.54 -9.63 -16.16
CA LYS A 142 -5.23 -8.35 -15.89
C LYS A 142 -6.25 -8.63 -14.79
N PRO A 143 -6.32 -7.78 -13.76
CA PRO A 143 -7.36 -7.90 -12.76
C PRO A 143 -8.73 -7.84 -13.44
N LYS A 144 -9.52 -8.91 -13.26
CA LYS A 144 -10.83 -9.05 -13.92
C LYS A 144 -11.95 -8.27 -13.24
N LEU A 145 -11.64 -7.55 -12.17
CA LEU A 145 -12.64 -6.77 -11.44
C LEU A 145 -12.99 -5.48 -12.24
N LYS A 146 -13.92 -5.59 -13.16
CA LYS A 146 -14.51 -4.41 -13.82
C LYS A 146 -15.59 -3.84 -12.88
N VAL A 147 -15.28 -2.76 -12.21
CA VAL A 147 -16.27 -1.96 -11.48
C VAL A 147 -16.79 -0.91 -12.44
N ALA A 148 -18.10 -0.86 -12.63
CA ALA A 148 -18.74 0.14 -13.48
C ALA A 148 -18.83 1.47 -12.73
N ILE A 149 -17.78 2.27 -12.82
CA ILE A 149 -17.77 3.62 -12.23
C ILE A 149 -18.61 4.53 -13.12
N ASN A 150 -19.58 5.19 -12.51
CA ASN A 150 -20.39 6.18 -13.23
C ASN A 150 -19.56 7.44 -13.52
N TYR A 151 -19.01 7.51 -14.73
CA TYR A 151 -18.14 8.62 -15.17
C TYR A 151 -18.81 10.00 -15.09
N LYS A 152 -20.15 10.09 -15.17
CA LYS A 152 -20.88 11.36 -15.03
C LYS A 152 -20.80 11.89 -13.61
N LEU A 153 -20.89 11.01 -12.60
CA LEU A 153 -20.71 11.41 -11.19
C LEU A 153 -19.27 11.87 -10.92
N VAL A 154 -18.29 11.13 -11.45
CA VAL A 154 -16.88 11.51 -11.31
C VAL A 154 -16.58 12.85 -11.96
N ALA A 155 -17.08 13.08 -13.18
CA ALA A 155 -16.93 14.37 -13.87
C ALA A 155 -17.59 15.53 -13.09
N GLY A 156 -18.78 15.30 -12.52
CA GLY A 156 -19.45 16.29 -11.65
C GLY A 156 -18.66 16.62 -10.39
N ILE A 157 -18.07 15.61 -9.74
CA ILE A 157 -17.21 15.80 -8.56
C ILE A 157 -15.96 16.61 -8.93
N ILE A 158 -15.28 16.26 -10.02
CA ILE A 158 -14.08 16.96 -10.49
C ILE A 158 -14.43 18.43 -10.84
N SER A 159 -15.55 18.68 -11.51
CA SER A 159 -16.00 20.02 -11.84
C SER A 159 -16.24 20.87 -10.58
N LEU A 160 -16.95 20.33 -9.57
CA LEU A 160 -17.16 21.02 -8.30
C LEU A 160 -15.83 21.25 -7.55
N MET A 161 -14.91 20.30 -7.58
CA MET A 161 -13.59 20.46 -6.97
C MET A 161 -12.81 21.59 -7.64
N LEU A 162 -12.82 21.69 -8.95
CA LEU A 162 -12.17 22.79 -9.69
C LEU A 162 -12.79 24.15 -9.36
N LEU A 163 -14.13 24.23 -9.24
CA LEU A 163 -14.83 25.45 -8.83
C LEU A 163 -14.44 25.88 -7.40
N ILE A 164 -14.45 24.93 -6.46
CA ILE A 164 -14.01 25.18 -5.08
C ILE A 164 -12.55 25.66 -5.07
N GLN A 165 -11.70 25.06 -5.91
CA GLN A 165 -10.32 25.44 -6.00
C GLN A 165 -10.11 26.85 -6.56
N ALA A 166 -10.88 27.23 -7.58
CA ALA A 166 -10.85 28.60 -8.10
C ALA A 166 -11.25 29.62 -7.03
N LEU A 167 -12.25 29.30 -6.20
CA LEU A 167 -12.62 30.15 -5.05
C LEU A 167 -11.49 30.23 -4.01
N THR A 168 -10.84 29.12 -3.70
CA THR A 168 -9.72 29.10 -2.74
C THR A 168 -8.53 29.92 -3.24
N LEU A 169 -8.24 29.90 -4.55
CA LEU A 169 -7.19 30.71 -5.17
C LEU A 169 -7.53 32.21 -5.18
N SER A 170 -8.79 32.59 -5.03
CA SER A 170 -9.17 34.00 -4.90
C SER A 170 -8.87 34.60 -3.52
N ILE A 171 -8.68 33.77 -2.48
CA ILE A 171 -8.42 34.25 -1.10
C ILE A 171 -7.18 35.13 -1.00
N PRO A 172 -5.99 34.78 -1.53
CA PRO A 172 -4.82 35.66 -1.48
C PRO A 172 -5.03 37.01 -2.18
N LEU A 173 -5.83 37.03 -3.25
CA LEU A 173 -6.15 38.28 -3.96
C LEU A 173 -7.04 39.20 -3.11
N VAL A 174 -7.97 38.62 -2.39
CA VAL A 174 -8.85 39.37 -1.46
C VAL A 174 -8.04 39.85 -0.26
N GLU A 175 -7.13 39.06 0.29
CA GLU A 175 -6.22 39.49 1.36
C GLU A 175 -5.34 40.66 0.92
N GLN A 176 -4.78 40.62 -0.29
CA GLN A 176 -4.01 41.71 -0.85
C GLN A 176 -4.86 42.98 -0.96
N ALA A 177 -6.09 42.89 -1.50
CA ALA A 177 -6.98 44.02 -1.62
C ALA A 177 -7.39 44.64 -0.25
N LEU A 178 -7.53 43.78 0.79
CA LEU A 178 -7.77 44.25 2.18
C LEU A 178 -6.55 45.02 2.71
N ILE A 179 -5.35 44.46 2.58
CA ILE A 179 -4.11 45.12 3.03
C ILE A 179 -3.94 46.47 2.33
N ASP A 180 -4.13 46.53 1.03
CA ASP A 180 -4.01 47.75 0.25
C ASP A 180 -5.05 48.80 0.66
N SER A 181 -6.28 48.40 0.96
CA SER A 181 -7.35 49.30 1.42
C SER A 181 -7.06 49.90 2.80
N ILE A 182 -6.42 49.14 3.70
CA ILE A 182 -6.03 49.60 5.03
C ILE A 182 -4.83 50.54 4.97
N THR A 183 -3.84 50.21 4.14
CA THR A 183 -2.59 51.00 4.06
C THR A 183 -2.75 52.30 3.33
N GLN A 184 -3.70 52.39 2.38
CA GLN A 184 -3.96 53.61 1.59
C GLN A 184 -5.00 54.55 2.21
N SER A 185 -5.42 54.33 3.45
CA SER A 185 -6.42 55.19 4.15
C SER A 185 -7.71 55.41 3.35
N GLN A 186 -8.14 54.40 2.58
CA GLN A 186 -9.36 54.47 1.79
C GLN A 186 -10.57 54.46 2.74
N SER A 187 -11.69 55.05 2.28
CA SER A 187 -12.91 55.23 3.07
C SER A 187 -13.41 53.94 3.70
N LEU A 188 -13.99 53.99 4.89
CA LEU A 188 -14.61 52.88 5.64
C LEU A 188 -15.61 52.09 4.79
N LEU A 189 -16.25 52.73 3.80
CA LEU A 189 -17.17 52.12 2.85
C LEU A 189 -16.50 51.06 1.97
N ASN A 190 -15.28 51.28 1.50
CA ASN A 190 -14.56 50.30 0.67
C ASN A 190 -14.20 49.03 1.46
N SER A 191 -13.81 49.15 2.74
CA SER A 191 -13.55 48.01 3.60
C SER A 191 -14.82 47.19 3.86
N ALA A 192 -15.97 47.83 4.02
CA ALA A 192 -17.25 47.15 4.20
C ALA A 192 -17.66 46.32 2.98
N TYR A 193 -17.46 46.82 1.75
CA TYR A 193 -17.72 46.04 0.52
C TYR A 193 -16.83 44.80 0.40
N ILE A 194 -15.56 44.90 0.77
CA ILE A 194 -14.65 43.78 0.76
C ILE A 194 -15.10 42.71 1.77
N LEU A 195 -15.53 43.10 2.99
CA LEU A 195 -16.06 42.18 4.00
C LEU A 195 -17.33 41.46 3.49
N VAL A 196 -18.25 42.17 2.86
CA VAL A 196 -19.45 41.57 2.25
C VAL A 196 -19.03 40.56 1.18
N GLY A 197 -18.04 40.90 0.33
CA GLY A 197 -17.48 40.00 -0.67
C GLY A 197 -16.91 38.70 -0.04
N CYS A 198 -16.20 38.81 1.07
CA CYS A 198 -15.69 37.64 1.83
C CYS A 198 -16.82 36.73 2.32
N ILE A 199 -17.92 37.33 2.86
CA ILE A 199 -19.08 36.56 3.33
C ILE A 199 -19.76 35.83 2.18
N VAL A 200 -19.88 36.46 1.01
CA VAL A 200 -20.46 35.83 -0.20
C VAL A 200 -19.59 34.68 -0.68
N ILE A 201 -18.27 34.87 -0.75
CA ILE A 201 -17.32 33.81 -1.14
C ILE A 201 -17.41 32.64 -0.16
N ALA A 202 -17.45 32.91 1.15
CA ALA A 202 -17.56 31.85 2.18
C ALA A 202 -18.88 31.08 2.06
N GLY A 203 -20.01 31.80 1.80
CA GLY A 203 -21.32 31.18 1.58
C GLY A 203 -21.34 30.30 0.33
N LEU A 204 -20.76 30.77 -0.78
CA LEU A 204 -20.63 29.99 -2.01
C LEU A 204 -19.77 28.76 -1.83
N TYR A 205 -18.60 28.90 -1.15
CA TYR A 205 -17.73 27.78 -0.79
C TYR A 205 -18.49 26.73 0.03
N PHE A 206 -19.26 27.15 1.03
CA PHE A 206 -20.05 26.26 1.87
C PHE A 206 -21.06 25.43 1.07
N PHE A 207 -21.85 26.07 0.19
CA PHE A 207 -22.82 25.38 -0.64
C PHE A 207 -22.18 24.42 -1.65
N LEU A 208 -21.09 24.85 -2.30
CA LEU A 208 -20.37 24.00 -3.25
C LEU A 208 -19.72 22.80 -2.52
N SER A 209 -19.20 23.01 -1.31
CA SER A 209 -18.63 21.94 -0.49
C SER A 209 -19.67 20.90 -0.10
N ILE A 210 -20.88 21.32 0.30
CA ILE A 210 -22.00 20.40 0.58
C ILE A 210 -22.41 19.64 -0.68
N ALA A 211 -22.53 20.31 -1.82
CA ALA A 211 -22.89 19.67 -3.09
C ALA A 211 -21.86 18.61 -3.47
N ARG A 212 -20.57 18.92 -3.35
CA ARG A 212 -19.46 17.95 -3.56
C ARG A 212 -19.58 16.76 -2.64
N GLN A 213 -19.78 16.98 -1.33
CA GLN A 213 -19.89 15.90 -0.33
C GLN A 213 -21.08 14.96 -0.64
N LYS A 214 -22.22 15.51 -1.06
CA LYS A 214 -23.40 14.72 -1.47
C LYS A 214 -23.12 13.87 -2.72
N LEU A 215 -22.42 14.39 -3.71
CA LEU A 215 -22.03 13.61 -4.90
C LEU A 215 -21.01 12.52 -4.55
N MET A 216 -20.04 12.84 -3.69
CA MET A 216 -19.04 11.89 -3.17
C MET A 216 -19.73 10.74 -2.46
N LEU A 217 -20.66 11.02 -1.54
CA LEU A 217 -21.43 10.01 -0.82
C LEU A 217 -22.22 9.09 -1.78
N ARG A 218 -22.82 9.65 -2.84
CA ARG A 218 -23.52 8.84 -3.86
C ARG A 218 -22.56 7.89 -4.59
N LEU A 219 -21.35 8.38 -4.91
CA LEU A 219 -20.34 7.56 -5.56
C LEU A 219 -19.87 6.44 -4.63
N ASP A 220 -19.62 6.76 -3.33
CA ASP A 220 -19.22 5.79 -2.29
C ASP A 220 -20.25 4.67 -2.15
N ILE A 221 -21.51 5.03 -1.99
CA ILE A 221 -22.60 4.05 -1.84
C ILE A 221 -22.72 3.17 -3.10
N SER A 222 -22.63 3.77 -4.28
CA SER A 222 -22.72 3.03 -5.55
C SER A 222 -21.57 2.03 -5.68
N PHE A 223 -20.35 2.45 -5.34
CA PHE A 223 -19.13 1.64 -5.42
C PHE A 223 -19.17 0.47 -4.43
N VAL A 224 -19.47 0.74 -3.16
CA VAL A 224 -19.57 -0.29 -2.11
C VAL A 224 -20.66 -1.29 -2.46
N LYS A 225 -21.85 -0.81 -2.88
CA LYS A 225 -22.96 -1.67 -3.29
C LYS A 225 -22.54 -2.61 -4.43
N GLU A 226 -21.89 -2.09 -5.46
CA GLU A 226 -21.49 -2.90 -6.62
C GLU A 226 -20.45 -3.96 -6.24
N ILE A 227 -19.42 -3.59 -5.49
CA ILE A 227 -18.39 -4.53 -5.05
C ILE A 227 -19.00 -5.59 -4.12
N MET A 228 -19.75 -5.17 -3.11
CA MET A 228 -20.36 -6.08 -2.14
C MET A 228 -21.30 -7.08 -2.81
N THR A 229 -22.14 -6.60 -3.73
CA THR A 229 -23.05 -7.48 -4.50
C THR A 229 -22.28 -8.50 -5.33
N LYS A 230 -21.18 -8.07 -6.00
CA LYS A 230 -20.33 -8.99 -6.77
C LYS A 230 -19.61 -10.00 -5.89
N MET A 231 -19.12 -9.56 -4.73
CA MET A 231 -18.47 -10.45 -3.77
C MET A 231 -19.44 -11.48 -3.19
N LEU A 232 -20.65 -11.04 -2.79
CA LEU A 232 -21.69 -11.95 -2.29
C LEU A 232 -22.10 -12.96 -3.36
N LYS A 233 -22.35 -12.51 -4.59
CA LYS A 233 -22.65 -13.43 -5.68
C LYS A 233 -21.55 -14.46 -5.87
N LYS A 234 -20.28 -14.00 -5.92
CA LYS A 234 -19.13 -14.91 -6.06
C LYS A 234 -18.98 -15.86 -4.88
N LEU A 235 -19.31 -15.42 -3.66
CA LEU A 235 -19.27 -16.27 -2.47
C LEU A 235 -20.22 -17.48 -2.58
N PHE A 236 -21.42 -17.27 -3.14
CA PHE A 236 -22.39 -18.35 -3.35
C PHE A 236 -22.11 -19.19 -4.60
N ASP A 237 -21.32 -18.68 -5.54
CA ASP A 237 -20.90 -19.40 -6.75
C ASP A 237 -19.61 -20.22 -6.54
N ILE A 238 -18.94 -20.09 -5.38
CA ILE A 238 -17.70 -20.81 -5.05
C ILE A 238 -18.03 -22.24 -4.58
N ASP A 239 -17.17 -23.19 -4.97
CA ASP A 239 -17.25 -24.59 -4.55
C ASP A 239 -17.22 -24.71 -3.02
N PRO A 240 -18.10 -25.53 -2.39
CA PRO A 240 -18.11 -25.73 -0.94
C PRO A 240 -16.76 -26.15 -0.35
N SER A 241 -15.93 -26.86 -1.08
CA SER A 241 -14.57 -27.23 -0.67
C SER A 241 -13.70 -26.02 -0.28
N PHE A 242 -13.96 -24.86 -0.86
CA PHE A 242 -13.25 -23.62 -0.49
C PHE A 242 -13.43 -23.26 0.98
N PHE A 243 -14.61 -23.50 1.55
CA PHE A 243 -14.93 -23.18 2.95
C PHE A 243 -14.32 -24.18 3.94
N GLU A 244 -13.96 -25.38 3.49
CA GLU A 244 -13.25 -26.37 4.31
C GLU A 244 -11.80 -25.93 4.59
N TRP A 245 -11.22 -25.11 3.69
CA TRP A 245 -9.81 -24.71 3.73
C TRP A 245 -9.56 -23.30 4.24
N HIS A 246 -10.60 -22.45 4.26
CA HIS A 246 -10.48 -21.05 4.68
C HIS A 246 -11.31 -20.82 5.94
N ALA A 247 -10.65 -20.30 6.98
CA ALA A 247 -11.35 -19.92 8.20
C ALA A 247 -12.44 -18.87 7.90
N VAL A 248 -13.61 -19.04 8.47
CA VAL A 248 -14.75 -18.12 8.30
C VAL A 248 -14.34 -16.68 8.64
N GLY A 249 -13.51 -16.49 9.68
CA GLY A 249 -12.99 -15.19 10.08
C GLY A 249 -12.17 -14.49 8.99
N GLU A 250 -11.38 -15.23 8.19
CA GLU A 250 -10.63 -14.69 7.07
C GLU A 250 -11.58 -14.16 5.98
N ILE A 251 -12.63 -14.90 5.66
CA ILE A 251 -13.62 -14.49 4.66
C ILE A 251 -14.35 -13.23 5.13
N VAL A 252 -14.78 -13.19 6.39
CA VAL A 252 -15.44 -12.01 6.99
C VAL A 252 -14.51 -10.79 6.95
N ASN A 253 -13.25 -10.97 7.27
CA ASN A 253 -12.27 -9.87 7.21
C ASN A 253 -12.08 -9.32 5.79
N ARG A 254 -12.09 -10.17 4.77
CA ARG A 254 -12.06 -9.74 3.35
C ARG A 254 -13.27 -8.87 2.99
N PHE A 255 -14.45 -9.17 3.50
CA PHE A 255 -15.65 -8.34 3.31
C PHE A 255 -15.55 -7.01 4.04
N SER A 256 -15.04 -6.99 5.26
CA SER A 256 -14.82 -5.76 6.04
C SER A 256 -13.82 -4.81 5.38
N ASN A 257 -12.81 -5.36 4.72
CA ASN A 257 -11.79 -4.57 4.01
C ASN A 257 -12.32 -3.82 2.77
N VAL A 258 -13.52 -4.14 2.27
CA VAL A 258 -14.13 -3.40 1.14
C VAL A 258 -14.31 -1.92 1.48
N GLN A 259 -14.72 -1.60 2.70
CA GLN A 259 -14.90 -0.22 3.14
C GLN A 259 -13.54 0.54 3.20
N ALA A 260 -12.49 -0.12 3.66
CA ALA A 260 -11.15 0.46 3.67
C ALA A 260 -10.63 0.74 2.24
N ILE A 261 -10.85 -0.18 1.31
CA ILE A 261 -10.49 -0.02 -0.11
C ILE A 261 -11.28 1.14 -0.73
N ASN A 262 -12.58 1.26 -0.45
CA ASN A 262 -13.41 2.35 -0.91
C ASN A 262 -12.89 3.71 -0.46
N ASN A 263 -12.58 3.86 0.82
CA ASN A 263 -12.00 5.08 1.37
C ASN A 263 -10.70 5.49 0.67
N ILE A 264 -9.82 4.53 0.39
CA ILE A 264 -8.56 4.81 -0.30
C ILE A 264 -8.80 5.22 -1.74
N ILE A 265 -9.62 4.48 -2.49
CA ILE A 265 -9.81 4.71 -3.93
C ILE A 265 -10.57 6.02 -4.16
N ILE A 266 -11.69 6.24 -3.49
CA ILE A 266 -12.57 7.36 -3.80
C ILE A 266 -12.11 8.64 -3.10
N ASN A 267 -11.91 8.60 -1.78
CA ASN A 267 -11.57 9.80 -1.03
C ASN A 267 -10.13 10.26 -1.27
N THR A 268 -9.17 9.35 -1.11
CA THR A 268 -7.74 9.71 -1.23
C THR A 268 -7.38 10.05 -2.67
N PHE A 269 -7.77 9.23 -3.65
CA PHE A 269 -7.40 9.45 -5.05
C PHE A 269 -8.02 10.75 -5.61
N SER A 270 -9.28 11.04 -5.28
CA SER A 270 -9.94 12.29 -5.70
C SER A 270 -9.27 13.52 -5.11
N GLN A 271 -8.89 13.48 -3.82
CA GLN A 271 -8.18 14.58 -3.17
C GLN A 271 -6.79 14.81 -3.78
N VAL A 272 -6.02 13.74 -3.99
CA VAL A 272 -4.68 13.82 -4.59
C VAL A 272 -4.73 14.39 -6.01
N ALA A 273 -5.69 13.97 -6.83
CA ALA A 273 -5.85 14.50 -8.19
C ALA A 273 -6.07 16.03 -8.20
N VAL A 274 -6.91 16.52 -7.30
CA VAL A 274 -7.16 17.96 -7.17
C VAL A 274 -5.93 18.69 -6.64
N GLN A 275 -5.26 18.15 -5.62
CA GLN A 275 -4.05 18.77 -5.07
C GLN A 275 -2.93 18.89 -6.11
N ILE A 276 -2.77 17.91 -7.00
CA ILE A 276 -1.80 17.99 -8.10
C ILE A 276 -2.14 19.15 -9.04
N ILE A 277 -3.42 19.28 -9.44
CA ILE A 277 -3.87 20.38 -10.30
C ILE A 277 -3.62 21.71 -9.63
N THR A 278 -4.02 21.87 -8.38
CA THR A 278 -3.81 23.09 -7.59
C THR A 278 -2.35 23.45 -7.46
N SER A 279 -1.51 22.49 -7.07
CA SER A 279 -0.07 22.70 -6.92
C SER A 279 0.56 23.15 -8.24
N THR A 280 0.13 22.55 -9.36
CA THR A 280 0.61 22.95 -10.69
C THR A 280 0.21 24.39 -11.03
N ILE A 281 -1.04 24.78 -10.77
CA ILE A 281 -1.50 26.17 -11.01
C ILE A 281 -0.73 27.14 -10.12
N CYS A 282 -0.56 26.85 -8.83
CA CYS A 282 0.21 27.67 -7.90
C CYS A 282 1.67 27.82 -8.34
N LEU A 283 2.32 26.75 -8.79
CA LEU A 283 3.68 26.80 -9.30
C LEU A 283 3.81 27.66 -10.55
N VAL A 284 2.86 27.55 -11.49
CA VAL A 284 2.83 28.38 -12.72
C VAL A 284 2.64 29.85 -12.37
N THR A 285 1.68 30.19 -11.51
CA THR A 285 1.47 31.57 -11.07
C THR A 285 2.71 32.14 -10.35
N MET A 286 3.30 31.35 -9.45
CA MET A 286 4.50 31.75 -8.75
C MET A 286 5.69 31.96 -9.70
N PHE A 287 5.81 31.13 -10.76
CA PHE A 287 6.86 31.29 -11.76
C PHE A 287 6.73 32.57 -12.57
N VAL A 288 5.49 32.99 -12.88
CA VAL A 288 5.20 34.26 -13.58
C VAL A 288 5.54 35.46 -12.70
N TYR A 289 5.22 35.43 -11.40
CA TYR A 289 5.47 36.55 -10.49
C TYR A 289 6.92 36.63 -10.04
N SER A 290 7.57 35.50 -9.74
CA SER A 290 8.93 35.44 -9.21
C SER A 290 9.63 34.11 -9.55
N PRO A 291 10.36 34.04 -10.68
CA PRO A 291 11.07 32.82 -11.08
C PRO A 291 12.06 32.27 -10.02
N SER A 292 12.74 33.19 -9.31
CA SER A 292 13.73 32.86 -8.30
C SER A 292 13.10 32.10 -7.11
N LEU A 293 11.93 32.56 -6.63
CA LEU A 293 11.19 31.88 -5.55
C LEU A 293 10.65 30.52 -5.99
N SER A 294 10.20 30.43 -7.26
CA SER A 294 9.70 29.15 -7.81
C SER A 294 10.76 28.07 -7.84
N VAL A 295 12.00 28.42 -8.23
CA VAL A 295 13.14 27.47 -8.23
C VAL A 295 13.43 26.97 -6.81
N ILE A 296 13.41 27.85 -5.82
CA ILE A 296 13.64 27.49 -4.41
C ILE A 296 12.53 26.56 -3.91
N THR A 297 11.26 26.86 -4.23
CA THR A 297 10.11 26.03 -3.86
C THR A 297 10.21 24.63 -4.47
N ILE A 298 10.58 24.52 -5.74
CA ILE A 298 10.79 23.25 -6.42
C ILE A 298 11.96 22.48 -5.80
N ALA A 299 13.04 23.15 -5.44
CA ALA A 299 14.19 22.51 -4.79
C ALA A 299 13.82 21.93 -3.42
N ILE A 300 13.10 22.70 -2.58
CA ILE A 300 12.64 22.22 -1.27
C ILE A 300 11.65 21.05 -1.43
N GLY A 301 10.70 21.15 -2.34
CA GLY A 301 9.75 20.07 -2.61
C GLY A 301 10.41 18.79 -3.15
N THR A 302 11.46 18.93 -3.97
CA THR A 302 12.26 17.78 -4.42
C THR A 302 13.05 17.13 -3.28
N ILE A 303 13.61 17.92 -2.38
CA ILE A 303 14.31 17.39 -1.19
C ILE A 303 13.31 16.62 -0.31
N GLU A 304 12.13 17.19 -0.04
CA GLU A 304 11.06 16.51 0.70
C GLU A 304 10.67 15.19 0.05
N LEU A 305 10.42 15.18 -1.26
CA LEU A 305 10.06 13.99 -2.00
C LEU A 305 11.13 12.89 -1.88
N VAL A 306 12.41 13.23 -2.02
CA VAL A 306 13.52 12.28 -1.89
C VAL A 306 13.60 11.69 -0.49
N LEU A 307 13.46 12.51 0.56
CA LEU A 307 13.44 12.06 1.95
C LEU A 307 12.26 11.10 2.22
N LEU A 308 11.07 11.45 1.77
CA LEU A 308 9.87 10.61 1.93
C LEU A 308 9.98 9.30 1.16
N LEU A 309 10.52 9.32 -0.07
CA LEU A 309 10.75 8.09 -0.84
C LEU A 309 11.77 7.16 -0.18
N GLY A 310 12.79 7.72 0.47
CA GLY A 310 13.78 6.95 1.22
C GLY A 310 13.16 6.15 2.38
N ILE A 311 12.23 6.77 3.12
CA ILE A 311 11.56 6.14 4.27
C ILE A 311 10.41 5.22 3.81
N ASN A 312 9.78 5.50 2.68
CA ASN A 312 8.58 4.81 2.21
C ASN A 312 8.78 3.29 2.06
N LYS A 313 9.98 2.84 1.67
CA LYS A 313 10.28 1.40 1.57
C LYS A 313 10.13 0.71 2.92
N LYS A 314 10.71 1.28 3.97
CA LYS A 314 10.62 0.78 5.34
C LYS A 314 9.18 0.84 5.85
N ASN A 315 8.48 1.95 5.61
CA ASN A 315 7.08 2.10 5.99
C ASN A 315 6.17 1.04 5.35
N ARG A 316 6.42 0.66 4.10
CA ARG A 316 5.68 -0.43 3.42
C ARG A 316 5.98 -1.80 4.02
N GLU A 317 7.23 -2.09 4.38
CA GLU A 317 7.62 -3.34 5.03
C GLU A 317 6.99 -3.44 6.43
N ASP A 318 7.08 -2.39 7.24
CA ASP A 318 6.50 -2.32 8.58
C ASP A 318 4.96 -2.40 8.53
N THR A 319 4.32 -1.73 7.57
CA THR A 319 2.86 -1.79 7.36
C THR A 319 2.41 -3.18 6.94
N SER A 320 3.13 -3.83 6.02
CA SER A 320 2.82 -5.19 5.58
C SER A 320 2.91 -6.19 6.73
N LYS A 321 3.94 -6.05 7.58
CA LYS A 321 4.09 -6.90 8.76
C LYS A 321 2.96 -6.69 9.77
N TYR A 322 2.62 -5.43 10.08
CA TYR A 322 1.50 -5.11 10.96
C TYR A 322 0.18 -5.71 10.48
N ILE A 323 -0.13 -5.60 9.17
CA ILE A 323 -1.36 -6.17 8.60
C ILE A 323 -1.37 -7.69 8.74
N ALA A 324 -0.23 -8.36 8.56
CA ALA A 324 -0.13 -9.81 8.73
C ALA A 324 -0.36 -10.23 10.19
N ASP A 325 0.30 -9.57 11.15
CA ASP A 325 0.16 -9.87 12.58
C ASP A 325 -1.26 -9.57 13.08
N GLN A 326 -1.88 -8.47 12.62
CA GLN A 326 -3.28 -8.13 12.88
C GLN A 326 -4.25 -9.19 12.34
N SER A 327 -4.02 -9.65 11.11
CA SER A 327 -4.86 -10.69 10.50
C SER A 327 -4.76 -12.02 11.25
N ASN A 328 -3.56 -12.39 11.69
CA ASN A 328 -3.33 -13.57 12.53
C ASN A 328 -4.06 -13.48 13.87
N MET A 329 -3.93 -12.35 14.55
CA MET A 329 -4.61 -12.11 15.83
C MET A 329 -6.13 -12.19 15.70
N GLN A 330 -6.70 -11.56 14.66
CA GLN A 330 -8.14 -11.63 14.39
C GLN A 330 -8.61 -13.05 14.08
N GLY A 331 -7.82 -13.83 13.34
CA GLY A 331 -8.10 -15.24 13.05
C GLY A 331 -8.13 -16.09 14.32
N LEU A 332 -7.12 -15.99 15.17
CA LEU A 332 -7.04 -16.71 16.44
C LEU A 332 -8.15 -16.31 17.41
N LEU A 333 -8.49 -15.02 17.46
CA LEU A 333 -9.59 -14.53 18.28
C LEU A 333 -10.94 -15.08 17.82
N ALA A 334 -11.19 -15.08 16.51
CA ALA A 334 -12.42 -15.64 15.94
C ALA A 334 -12.53 -17.15 16.21
N GLU A 335 -11.43 -17.91 16.10
CA GLU A 335 -11.36 -19.33 16.43
C GLU A 335 -11.63 -19.56 17.91
N ALA A 336 -11.00 -18.79 18.81
CA ALA A 336 -11.22 -18.91 20.25
C ALA A 336 -12.66 -18.60 20.67
N ILE A 337 -13.28 -17.58 20.05
CA ILE A 337 -14.68 -17.24 20.30
C ILE A 337 -15.62 -18.34 19.75
N GLY A 338 -15.31 -18.84 18.53
CA GLY A 338 -16.11 -19.90 17.89
C GLY A 338 -16.12 -21.20 18.71
N ASN A 339 -15.01 -21.52 19.37
CA ASN A 339 -14.82 -22.76 20.14
C ASN A 339 -14.83 -22.50 21.66
N ILE A 340 -15.46 -21.41 22.13
CA ILE A 340 -15.40 -20.99 23.55
C ILE A 340 -15.97 -22.05 24.50
N ILE A 341 -16.98 -22.82 24.04
CA ILE A 341 -17.62 -23.88 24.84
C ILE A 341 -16.63 -25.04 25.01
N GLU A 342 -16.00 -25.48 23.94
CA GLU A 342 -14.98 -26.55 23.98
C GLU A 342 -13.79 -26.18 24.84
N ILE A 343 -13.30 -24.94 24.72
CA ILE A 343 -12.19 -24.42 25.52
C ILE A 343 -12.52 -24.49 27.02
N ARG A 344 -13.76 -24.11 27.38
CA ARG A 344 -14.23 -24.20 28.77
C ARG A 344 -14.42 -25.64 29.24
N CYS A 345 -14.97 -26.51 28.41
CA CYS A 345 -15.14 -27.93 28.74
C CYS A 345 -13.79 -28.62 28.97
N MET A 346 -12.76 -28.22 28.23
CA MET A 346 -11.39 -28.76 28.36
C MET A 346 -10.57 -28.11 29.46
N GLY A 347 -11.03 -27.00 30.09
CA GLY A 347 -10.27 -26.26 31.09
C GLY A 347 -9.03 -25.56 30.55
N MET A 348 -9.01 -25.23 29.23
CA MET A 348 -7.83 -24.68 28.54
C MET A 348 -7.78 -23.15 28.51
N GLU A 349 -8.64 -22.46 29.26
CA GLU A 349 -8.78 -20.99 29.22
C GLU A 349 -7.45 -20.27 29.44
N LYS A 350 -6.66 -20.73 30.43
CA LYS A 350 -5.37 -20.11 30.77
C LYS A 350 -4.34 -20.24 29.64
N ALA A 351 -4.33 -21.40 28.96
CA ALA A 351 -3.41 -21.65 27.86
C ALA A 351 -3.75 -20.78 26.64
N ILE A 352 -5.05 -20.74 26.28
CA ILE A 352 -5.55 -19.93 25.16
C ILE A 352 -5.37 -18.46 25.46
N TYR A 353 -5.70 -17.98 26.69
CA TYR A 353 -5.48 -16.61 27.11
C TYR A 353 -3.99 -16.20 26.95
N LYS A 354 -3.07 -17.03 27.41
CA LYS A 354 -1.63 -16.76 27.28
C LYS A 354 -1.20 -16.67 25.81
N ASN A 355 -1.70 -17.57 24.96
CA ASN A 355 -1.38 -17.56 23.53
C ASN A 355 -1.92 -16.28 22.84
N LEU A 356 -3.20 -15.95 23.06
CA LEU A 356 -3.81 -14.75 22.52
C LEU A 356 -3.10 -13.48 22.99
N THR A 357 -2.73 -13.43 24.28
CA THR A 357 -1.98 -12.28 24.83
C THR A 357 -0.62 -12.12 24.16
N ASN A 358 0.10 -13.19 23.94
CA ASN A 358 1.41 -13.14 23.26
C ASN A 358 1.25 -12.64 21.81
N GLN A 359 0.28 -13.15 21.07
CA GLN A 359 0.01 -12.71 19.69
C GLN A 359 -0.43 -11.24 19.63
N PHE A 360 -1.21 -10.80 20.62
CA PHE A 360 -1.59 -9.39 20.73
C PHE A 360 -0.38 -8.49 21.02
N LEU A 361 0.56 -8.93 21.85
CA LEU A 361 1.80 -8.20 22.10
C LEU A 361 2.67 -8.10 20.85
N ASP A 362 2.75 -9.16 20.04
CA ASP A 362 3.46 -9.15 18.76
C ASP A 362 2.82 -8.17 17.76
N GLU A 363 1.46 -8.15 17.68
CA GLU A 363 0.72 -7.16 16.89
C GLU A 363 1.02 -5.72 17.36
N LEU A 364 1.00 -5.46 18.68
CA LEU A 364 1.30 -4.14 19.24
C LEU A 364 2.74 -3.70 18.93
N GLU A 365 3.70 -4.61 18.95
CA GLU A 365 5.08 -4.29 18.57
C GLU A 365 5.19 -3.91 17.10
N SER A 366 4.52 -4.64 16.22
CA SER A 366 4.46 -4.33 14.78
C SER A 366 3.71 -3.01 14.52
N PHE A 367 2.63 -2.74 15.25
CA PHE A 367 1.93 -1.44 15.23
C PHE A 367 2.85 -0.30 15.66
N ARG A 368 3.62 -0.48 16.74
CA ARG A 368 4.59 0.51 17.22
C ARG A 368 5.64 0.82 16.16
N LYS A 369 6.20 -0.21 15.49
CA LYS A 369 7.20 -0.04 14.42
C LYS A 369 6.61 0.74 13.24
N LYS A 370 5.44 0.35 12.76
CA LYS A 370 4.70 1.06 11.68
C LYS A 370 4.42 2.51 12.05
N SER A 371 3.90 2.75 13.27
CA SER A 371 3.54 4.09 13.73
C SER A 371 4.76 4.99 13.89
N ASN A 372 5.87 4.45 14.39
CA ASN A 372 7.11 5.21 14.52
C ASN A 372 7.66 5.65 13.15
N THR A 373 7.64 4.76 12.17
CA THR A 373 8.05 5.10 10.79
C THR A 373 7.09 6.12 10.16
N GLY A 374 5.78 5.99 10.40
CA GLY A 374 4.78 6.98 9.97
C GLY A 374 4.97 8.35 10.63
N ASN A 375 5.24 8.38 11.93
CA ASN A 375 5.52 9.61 12.66
C ASN A 375 6.78 10.32 12.18
N GLN A 376 7.83 9.58 11.79
CA GLN A 376 9.02 10.17 11.17
C GLN A 376 8.69 10.87 9.85
N MET A 377 7.83 10.27 9.01
CA MET A 377 7.37 10.91 7.76
C MET A 377 6.59 12.19 8.04
N LEU A 378 5.68 12.16 9.01
CA LEU A 378 4.91 13.35 9.43
C LEU A 378 5.82 14.44 10.01
N ALA A 379 6.80 14.08 10.84
CA ALA A 379 7.75 15.04 11.42
C ALA A 379 8.58 15.73 10.34
N ILE A 380 9.04 15.02 9.33
CA ILE A 380 9.79 15.63 8.20
C ILE A 380 8.89 16.62 7.46
N SER A 381 7.67 16.21 7.07
CA SER A 381 6.76 17.08 6.32
C SER A 381 6.36 18.32 7.14
N SER A 382 6.03 18.17 8.42
CA SER A 382 5.68 19.31 9.29
C SER A 382 6.85 20.26 9.51
N THR A 383 8.07 19.74 9.62
CA THR A 383 9.28 20.58 9.76
C THR A 383 9.52 21.41 8.49
N ILE A 384 9.39 20.81 7.32
CA ILE A 384 9.54 21.49 6.05
C ILE A 384 8.45 22.55 5.88
N THR A 385 7.21 22.23 6.20
CA THR A 385 6.07 23.16 6.17
C THR A 385 6.31 24.40 7.08
N LEU A 386 6.94 24.22 8.23
CA LEU A 386 7.28 25.30 9.15
C LEU A 386 8.43 26.17 8.65
N ILE A 387 9.46 25.54 8.07
CA ILE A 387 10.68 26.25 7.62
C ILE A 387 10.44 26.97 6.28
N PHE A 388 9.58 26.45 5.42
CA PHE A 388 9.32 26.99 4.09
C PHE A 388 8.98 28.51 4.06
N PRO A 389 8.04 29.03 4.85
CA PRO A 389 7.73 30.46 4.89
C PRO A 389 8.93 31.32 5.34
N LEU A 390 9.75 30.82 6.26
CA LEU A 390 10.93 31.53 6.76
C LEU A 390 11.98 31.69 5.65
N ILE A 391 12.23 30.63 4.89
CA ILE A 391 13.16 30.68 3.75
C ILE A 391 12.63 31.61 2.65
N SER A 392 11.33 31.48 2.34
CA SER A 392 10.66 32.30 1.32
C SER A 392 10.76 33.81 1.64
N ASN A 393 10.41 34.18 2.87
CA ASN A 393 10.48 35.57 3.32
C ASN A 393 11.93 36.10 3.42
N GLY A 394 12.87 35.25 3.84
CA GLY A 394 14.30 35.59 3.87
C GLY A 394 14.85 35.93 2.50
N VAL A 395 14.51 35.10 1.50
CA VAL A 395 14.96 35.32 0.10
C VAL A 395 14.31 36.57 -0.50
N GLN A 396 13.03 36.81 -0.24
CA GLN A 396 12.38 38.08 -0.66
C GLN A 396 13.04 39.30 -0.05
N GLY A 397 13.39 39.25 1.24
CA GLY A 397 14.10 40.34 1.92
C GLY A 397 15.49 40.64 1.33
N VAL A 398 16.23 39.60 0.95
CA VAL A 398 17.52 39.71 0.29
C VAL A 398 17.37 40.31 -1.13
N GLN A 399 16.41 39.82 -1.91
CA GLN A 399 16.15 40.32 -3.28
C GLN A 399 15.74 41.80 -3.29
N THR A 400 14.88 42.21 -2.36
CA THR A 400 14.47 43.62 -2.25
C THR A 400 15.64 44.53 -1.85
N ARG A 401 16.54 44.05 -0.98
CA ARG A 401 17.77 44.80 -0.63
C ARG A 401 18.71 44.91 -1.81
N LEU A 402 18.95 43.85 -2.59
CA LEU A 402 19.80 43.88 -3.78
C LEU A 402 19.25 44.82 -4.84
N LYS A 403 17.98 44.75 -5.19
CA LYS A 403 17.32 45.68 -6.13
C LYS A 403 17.37 47.13 -5.66
N ARG A 404 17.38 47.38 -4.36
CA ARG A 404 17.53 48.74 -3.81
C ARG A 404 18.96 49.24 -3.94
N LYS A 405 19.98 48.37 -3.76
CA LYS A 405 21.39 48.71 -3.94
C LYS A 405 21.69 49.02 -5.39
N ASP A 406 21.25 48.23 -6.34
CA ASP A 406 21.45 48.44 -7.78
C ASP A 406 20.83 49.77 -8.26
N ARG A 407 19.69 50.21 -7.67
CA ARG A 407 19.10 51.52 -7.95
C ARG A 407 19.89 52.69 -7.35
N PHE A 408 20.67 52.49 -6.30
CA PHE A 408 21.53 53.52 -5.74
C PHE A 408 22.85 53.64 -6.49
N GLU A 409 23.36 52.54 -7.07
CA GLU A 409 24.59 52.53 -7.86
C GLU A 409 24.36 52.97 -9.32
N SER A 410 23.12 53.02 -9.80
CA SER A 410 22.76 53.49 -11.15
C SER A 410 22.32 54.95 -11.21
N LYS A 411 22.37 55.68 -10.10
CA LYS A 411 22.21 57.14 -9.99
C LYS A 411 23.55 57.82 -9.66
#